data_4cc7152d661d8da20291cf5ef76fed3f
#
_entry.id   4cc7152d661d8da20291cf5ef76fed3f
#
_cell.length_a   1.000
_cell.length_b   1.000
_cell.length_c   1.000
_cell.angle_alpha   90.00
_cell.angle_beta   90.00
_cell.angle_gamma   90.00
#
_symmetry.space_group_name_H-M   'P 1'
#
loop_
_entity.id
_entity.type
_entity.pdbx_description
1 polymer ?
#
loop_
_entity_poly.entity_id
_entity_poly.type
_entity_poly.pdbx_seq_one_letter_code
_entity_poly.pdbx_strand_id
1 'polypeptide(L)'
;MADGEASGAYREFKALTEAADRKYARARDVPLYGGGDHHSRKAFKAYTRLWRAQQERRRELVAGGLRRWEIGEVASRIGQLYYARYLRTAEPRSLVGAYVFYEAIYSRGYFSAAAQAGGGDKHQGLLIRYKELRFIARFLVVAMLMRRAEAVDHLVGRLRSLVEETKSAYPKTNFKEWKQVLQELGRFLKADGAYKGSRSLRYDNLFDSFPSNLASIARFHSKRVLKLKEAVLTSYHRNEVLYTLPASIIYSSFHLSSTIICYKNKPDRLLLYVMQVKFTELTLDTFRMLQCLEWEPTGSYQINAKELTENGTVSDQSGPSGLIDIHLSAEISDGNLPSNPQKAIIYHPTVSHLLAVLATICEDLSQDNILLIYLSASGFTEQSINCQKYASSSSSYARVTSMYPVDKPNSNIRSDNHLWLGPRGSGGPNNLYPEDLIPFTRYPLFLVIDSENSHAFKVIHNSEKGEPAALLLSPRIASAMPGAESMGNGSQFTYFLTAPMQAFCQLAGITSEIDSDTYANAENKLLSALEQYEGILCTSVGLNNVWGQILPDPFLRRLILRFIFCRAVIFYFHPDENGEHLPTCLPSLPESVSPNSEAIKAPILMLAENLVVSDQFHFRHSIHNNKK
;
A
#
# COMPACT_ATOMS: atom_id res chain seq x y z
N MET A 1 52.64 0.43 14.95
CA MET A 1 51.82 -0.79 15.08
C MET A 1 50.32 -0.46 15.17
N ALA A 2 49.88 0.51 15.95
CA ALA A 2 48.44 0.86 16.08
C ALA A 2 47.75 1.25 14.76
N ASP A 3 48.42 2.00 13.88
CA ASP A 3 47.83 2.41 12.58
C ASP A 3 47.66 1.25 11.59
N GLY A 4 48.51 0.24 11.68
CA GLY A 4 48.41 -0.97 10.86
C GLY A 4 47.23 -1.87 11.28
N GLU A 5 46.97 -1.97 12.59
CA GLU A 5 45.86 -2.74 13.16
C GLU A 5 44.53 -2.05 12.90
N ALA A 6 44.45 -0.73 13.06
CA ALA A 6 43.23 0.07 12.76
C ALA A 6 42.87 -0.03 11.25
N SER A 7 43.85 0.03 10.35
CA SER A 7 43.62 -0.19 8.92
C SER A 7 43.18 -1.62 8.59
N GLY A 8 43.67 -2.61 9.33
CA GLY A 8 43.26 -4.01 9.24
C GLY A 8 41.81 -4.21 9.65
N ALA A 9 41.41 -3.67 10.81
CA ALA A 9 40.07 -3.72 11.33
C ALA A 9 39.04 -3.09 10.38
N TYR A 10 39.37 -1.96 9.78
CA TYR A 10 38.48 -1.28 8.83
C TYR A 10 38.32 -2.07 7.52
N ARG A 11 39.40 -2.72 7.02
CA ARG A 11 39.28 -3.61 5.85
C ARG A 11 38.42 -4.81 6.11
N GLU A 12 38.54 -5.44 7.29
CA GLU A 12 37.69 -6.54 7.73
C GLU A 12 36.22 -6.11 7.81
N PHE A 13 35.95 -4.94 8.40
CA PHE A 13 34.61 -4.38 8.48
C PHE A 13 33.99 -4.15 7.09
N LYS A 14 34.75 -3.61 6.12
CA LYS A 14 34.28 -3.47 4.75
C LYS A 14 33.95 -4.81 4.10
N ALA A 15 34.79 -5.82 4.27
CA ALA A 15 34.52 -7.16 3.75
C ALA A 15 33.26 -7.78 4.36
N LEU A 16 33.03 -7.58 5.66
CA LEU A 16 31.78 -7.99 6.34
C LEU A 16 30.57 -7.22 5.79
N THR A 17 30.70 -5.92 5.52
CA THR A 17 29.64 -5.09 4.94
C THR A 17 29.26 -5.60 3.56
N GLU A 18 30.23 -5.84 2.68
CA GLU A 18 29.97 -6.39 1.35
C GLU A 18 29.33 -7.79 1.40
N ALA A 19 29.77 -8.64 2.36
CA ALA A 19 29.16 -9.95 2.55
C ALA A 19 27.71 -9.85 3.05
N ALA A 20 27.40 -8.88 3.91
CA ALA A 20 26.06 -8.60 4.37
C ALA A 20 25.18 -8.05 3.24
N ASP A 21 25.71 -7.11 2.44
CA ASP A 21 25.00 -6.53 1.29
C ASP A 21 24.67 -7.58 0.22
N ARG A 22 25.57 -8.53 -0.06
CA ARG A 22 25.27 -9.66 -0.95
C ARG A 22 24.12 -10.53 -0.44
N LYS A 23 24.06 -10.77 0.88
CA LYS A 23 22.95 -11.51 1.49
C LYS A 23 21.65 -10.72 1.48
N TYR A 24 21.72 -9.41 1.69
CA TYR A 24 20.58 -8.51 1.60
C TYR A 24 20.01 -8.50 0.17
N ALA A 25 20.84 -8.36 -0.84
CA ALA A 25 20.41 -8.41 -2.23
C ALA A 25 19.65 -9.71 -2.54
N ARG A 26 20.22 -10.86 -2.12
CA ARG A 26 19.53 -12.16 -2.28
C ARG A 26 18.19 -12.22 -1.54
N ALA A 27 18.13 -11.73 -0.29
CA ALA A 27 16.89 -11.70 0.48
C ALA A 27 15.81 -10.81 -0.16
N ARG A 28 16.22 -9.73 -0.84
CA ARG A 28 15.32 -8.84 -1.56
C ARG A 28 14.80 -9.46 -2.87
N ASP A 29 15.68 -10.15 -3.58
CA ASP A 29 15.40 -10.63 -4.94
C ASP A 29 14.72 -12.01 -4.97
N VAL A 30 14.71 -12.73 -3.83
CA VAL A 30 14.03 -14.03 -3.71
C VAL A 30 12.56 -13.82 -3.40
N PRO A 31 11.65 -14.48 -4.13
CA PRO A 31 10.22 -14.48 -3.81
C PRO A 31 9.95 -14.97 -2.37
N LEU A 32 8.83 -14.54 -1.82
CA LEU A 32 8.44 -14.69 -0.42
C LEU A 32 8.11 -16.10 0.04
N TYR A 33 8.02 -17.06 -0.86
CA TYR A 33 7.59 -18.42 -0.57
C TYR A 33 8.76 -19.41 -0.47
N GLY A 34 8.54 -20.48 0.25
CA GLY A 34 9.34 -21.73 0.23
C GLY A 34 10.80 -21.65 0.70
N GLY A 35 11.37 -20.49 0.94
CA GLY A 35 12.79 -20.33 1.33
C GLY A 35 13.17 -18.90 1.57
N GLY A 36 12.27 -17.96 1.26
CA GLY A 36 12.51 -16.52 1.39
C GLY A 36 12.84 -16.11 2.82
N ASP A 37 12.23 -16.75 3.81
CA ASP A 37 12.53 -16.50 5.22
C ASP A 37 13.97 -16.93 5.59
N HIS A 38 14.49 -18.00 5.00
CA HIS A 38 15.87 -18.41 5.20
C HIS A 38 16.88 -17.36 4.70
N HIS A 39 16.67 -16.78 3.53
CA HIS A 39 17.53 -15.71 3.01
C HIS A 39 17.43 -14.44 3.86
N SER A 40 16.22 -14.09 4.30
CA SER A 40 15.98 -12.99 5.21
C SER A 40 16.68 -13.20 6.55
N ARG A 41 16.53 -14.38 7.17
CA ARG A 41 17.25 -14.75 8.41
C ARG A 41 18.76 -14.69 8.25
N LYS A 42 19.30 -15.16 7.12
CA LYS A 42 20.74 -15.05 6.83
C LYS A 42 21.21 -13.60 6.69
N ALA A 43 20.40 -12.74 6.08
CA ALA A 43 20.69 -11.32 5.98
C ALA A 43 20.67 -10.66 7.37
N PHE A 44 19.61 -10.88 8.16
CA PHE A 44 19.54 -10.39 9.55
C PHE A 44 20.74 -10.83 10.37
N LYS A 45 21.09 -12.11 10.36
CA LYS A 45 22.26 -12.64 11.09
C LYS A 45 23.57 -11.96 10.65
N ALA A 46 23.71 -11.68 9.35
CA ALA A 46 24.91 -11.00 8.84
C ALA A 46 24.99 -9.55 9.32
N TYR A 47 23.87 -8.80 9.23
CA TYR A 47 23.84 -7.40 9.68
C TYR A 47 23.91 -7.27 11.21
N THR A 48 23.34 -8.19 11.97
CA THR A 48 23.50 -8.24 13.43
C THR A 48 24.97 -8.46 13.80
N ARG A 49 25.66 -9.38 13.13
CA ARG A 49 27.11 -9.61 13.35
C ARG A 49 27.92 -8.36 12.98
N LEU A 50 27.62 -7.75 11.85
CA LEU A 50 28.27 -6.51 11.40
C LEU A 50 28.04 -5.36 12.39
N TRP A 51 26.82 -5.23 12.89
CA TRP A 51 26.44 -4.22 13.88
C TRP A 51 27.21 -4.39 15.19
N ARG A 52 27.28 -5.64 15.73
CA ARG A 52 28.04 -5.95 16.93
C ARG A 52 29.53 -5.65 16.75
N ALA A 53 30.13 -6.14 15.68
CA ALA A 53 31.55 -5.87 15.38
C ALA A 53 31.84 -4.37 15.30
N GLN A 54 30.92 -3.57 14.73
CA GLN A 54 31.05 -2.11 14.68
C GLN A 54 30.97 -1.47 16.07
N GLN A 55 30.15 -2.01 16.97
CA GLN A 55 30.03 -1.49 18.34
C GLN A 55 31.24 -1.86 19.19
N GLU A 56 31.66 -3.11 19.17
CA GLU A 56 32.76 -3.62 19.97
C GLU A 56 34.10 -2.96 19.59
N ARG A 57 34.36 -2.79 18.29
CA ARG A 57 35.63 -2.27 17.78
C ARG A 57 35.53 -0.83 17.26
N ARG A 58 34.59 -0.06 17.77
CA ARG A 58 34.29 1.27 17.24
C ARG A 58 35.49 2.22 17.23
N ARG A 59 36.27 2.23 18.29
CA ARG A 59 37.46 3.12 18.39
C ARG A 59 38.47 2.80 17.29
N GLU A 60 38.78 1.51 17.08
CA GLU A 60 39.70 1.05 16.05
C GLU A 60 39.18 1.36 14.65
N LEU A 61 37.90 1.12 14.42
CA LEU A 61 37.26 1.36 13.12
C LEU A 61 37.24 2.84 12.76
N VAL A 62 36.96 3.73 13.72
CA VAL A 62 36.99 5.18 13.51
C VAL A 62 38.42 5.66 13.25
N ALA A 63 39.42 5.15 14.00
CA ALA A 63 40.83 5.43 13.74
C ALA A 63 41.25 4.91 12.34
N GLY A 64 40.69 3.77 11.90
CA GLY A 64 40.91 3.21 10.57
C GLY A 64 40.15 3.90 9.43
N GLY A 65 39.36 4.96 9.72
CA GLY A 65 38.69 5.77 8.72
C GLY A 65 37.18 5.54 8.56
N LEU A 66 36.53 4.75 9.45
CA LEU A 66 35.08 4.55 9.43
C LEU A 66 34.34 5.89 9.68
N ARG A 67 33.50 6.27 8.72
CA ARG A 67 32.74 7.53 8.79
C ARG A 67 31.36 7.33 9.41
N ARG A 68 30.81 8.37 10.05
CA ARG A 68 29.50 8.31 10.71
C ARG A 68 28.37 7.87 9.77
N TRP A 69 28.35 8.33 8.53
CA TRP A 69 27.34 7.96 7.56
C TRP A 69 27.38 6.46 7.17
N GLU A 70 28.53 5.81 7.20
CA GLU A 70 28.66 4.37 6.96
C GLU A 70 27.98 3.56 8.08
N ILE A 71 28.10 4.02 9.32
CA ILE A 71 27.38 3.45 10.46
C ILE A 71 25.86 3.63 10.28
N GLY A 72 25.44 4.84 9.90
CA GLY A 72 24.05 5.14 9.58
C GLY A 72 23.48 4.29 8.45
N GLU A 73 24.29 3.98 7.45
CA GLU A 73 23.87 3.08 6.35
C GLU A 73 23.64 1.64 6.83
N VAL A 74 24.52 1.10 7.66
CA VAL A 74 24.34 -0.23 8.25
C VAL A 74 23.06 -0.28 9.08
N ALA A 75 22.84 0.71 9.95
CA ALA A 75 21.63 0.81 10.76
C ALA A 75 20.37 0.95 9.87
N SER A 76 20.44 1.76 8.81
CA SER A 76 19.34 1.94 7.84
C SER A 76 19.01 0.62 7.11
N ARG A 77 20.00 -0.21 6.79
CA ARG A 77 19.79 -1.54 6.20
C ARG A 77 19.07 -2.49 7.16
N ILE A 78 19.42 -2.44 8.45
CA ILE A 78 18.72 -3.24 9.47
C ILE A 78 17.26 -2.78 9.57
N GLY A 79 17.00 -1.47 9.66
CA GLY A 79 15.64 -0.92 9.62
C GLY A 79 14.86 -1.35 8.38
N GLN A 80 15.50 -1.38 7.20
CA GLN A 80 14.88 -1.87 5.96
C GLN A 80 14.53 -3.37 6.03
N LEU A 81 15.37 -4.21 6.64
CA LEU A 81 15.08 -5.63 6.83
C LEU A 81 13.86 -5.83 7.72
N TYR A 82 13.74 -5.07 8.82
CA TYR A 82 12.57 -5.09 9.69
C TYR A 82 11.32 -4.61 8.96
N TYR A 83 11.41 -3.51 8.22
CA TYR A 83 10.29 -3.01 7.44
C TYR A 83 9.85 -4.00 6.35
N ALA A 84 10.79 -4.59 5.60
CA ALA A 84 10.49 -5.62 4.62
C ALA A 84 9.84 -6.86 5.25
N ARG A 85 10.23 -7.23 6.47
CA ARG A 85 9.56 -8.30 7.22
C ARG A 85 8.14 -7.91 7.60
N TYR A 86 7.92 -6.68 8.08
CA TYR A 86 6.58 -6.18 8.37
C TYR A 86 5.67 -6.24 7.14
N LEU A 87 6.13 -5.81 5.97
CA LEU A 87 5.34 -5.88 4.73
C LEU A 87 4.96 -7.32 4.34
N ARG A 88 5.68 -8.31 4.85
CA ARG A 88 5.43 -9.74 4.57
C ARG A 88 4.51 -10.41 5.57
N THR A 89 4.55 -9.97 6.81
CA THR A 89 3.91 -10.69 7.92
C THR A 89 2.89 -9.83 8.65
N ALA A 90 2.95 -8.49 8.45
CA ALA A 90 2.28 -7.48 9.28
C ALA A 90 2.54 -7.65 10.79
N GLU A 91 3.66 -8.27 11.18
CA GLU A 91 4.06 -8.38 12.58
C GLU A 91 4.39 -7.00 13.16
N PRO A 92 3.66 -6.51 14.18
CA PRO A 92 3.92 -5.19 14.77
C PRO A 92 5.35 -5.03 15.29
N ARG A 93 5.92 -6.10 15.86
CA ARG A 93 7.32 -6.12 16.35
C ARG A 93 8.33 -5.74 15.28
N SER A 94 8.10 -6.17 14.05
CA SER A 94 8.97 -5.84 12.92
C SER A 94 8.86 -4.36 12.54
N LEU A 95 7.67 -3.76 12.64
CA LEU A 95 7.47 -2.34 12.40
C LEU A 95 8.15 -1.49 13.49
N VAL A 96 7.99 -1.88 14.76
CA VAL A 96 8.69 -1.25 15.91
C VAL A 96 10.20 -1.34 15.74
N GLY A 97 10.74 -2.51 15.35
CA GLY A 97 12.16 -2.67 15.09
C GLY A 97 12.68 -1.72 14.01
N ALA A 98 11.92 -1.55 12.92
CA ALA A 98 12.25 -0.58 11.88
C ALA A 98 12.27 0.85 12.42
N TYR A 99 11.24 1.23 13.20
CA TYR A 99 11.11 2.55 13.80
C TYR A 99 12.29 2.88 14.71
N VAL A 100 12.63 1.99 15.66
CA VAL A 100 13.73 2.17 16.61
C VAL A 100 15.06 2.43 15.92
N PHE A 101 15.37 1.66 14.87
CA PHE A 101 16.60 1.89 14.10
C PHE A 101 16.58 3.23 13.36
N TYR A 102 15.46 3.59 12.75
CA TYR A 102 15.33 4.86 12.03
C TYR A 102 15.36 6.06 12.96
N GLU A 103 14.69 6.00 14.09
CA GLU A 103 14.74 7.04 15.13
C GLU A 103 16.15 7.25 15.67
N ALA A 104 16.88 6.15 15.94
CA ALA A 104 18.27 6.24 16.39
C ALA A 104 19.20 6.86 15.34
N ILE A 105 18.98 6.59 14.05
CA ILE A 105 19.74 7.23 12.97
C ILE A 105 19.44 8.73 12.93
N TYR A 106 18.17 9.09 13.05
CA TYR A 106 17.70 10.47 13.00
C TYR A 106 18.20 11.29 14.18
N SER A 107 17.97 10.82 15.41
CA SER A 107 18.36 11.50 16.66
C SER A 107 19.87 11.67 16.78
N ARG A 108 20.65 10.69 16.31
CA ARG A 108 22.12 10.76 16.33
C ARG A 108 22.73 11.51 15.15
N GLY A 109 21.95 11.94 14.18
CA GLY A 109 22.41 12.72 13.02
C GLY A 109 23.50 12.05 12.19
N TYR A 110 23.41 10.73 11.95
CA TYR A 110 24.49 9.99 11.26
C TYR A 110 24.78 10.50 9.85
N PHE A 111 23.81 11.06 9.15
CA PHE A 111 23.99 11.61 7.80
C PHE A 111 24.25 13.11 7.79
N SER A 112 23.81 13.88 8.80
CA SER A 112 23.86 15.34 8.80
C SER A 112 25.29 15.91 8.84
N ALA A 113 26.19 15.30 9.59
CA ALA A 113 27.57 15.76 9.74
C ALA A 113 28.42 15.58 8.47
N ALA A 114 28.10 14.61 7.63
CA ALA A 114 28.87 14.31 6.43
C ALA A 114 28.64 15.33 5.29
N ALA A 115 27.51 16.02 5.33
CA ALA A 115 27.18 17.04 4.33
C ALA A 115 27.88 18.38 4.57
N GLN A 116 28.33 18.64 5.78
CA GLN A 116 29.03 19.87 6.18
C GLN A 116 30.56 19.75 6.02
N ALA A 117 31.09 18.54 5.98
CA ALA A 117 32.52 18.28 5.78
C ALA A 117 32.94 18.47 4.30
N GLY A 118 32.67 19.62 3.74
CA GLY A 118 32.78 20.01 2.34
C GLY A 118 34.20 20.15 1.78
N GLY A 119 35.19 19.41 2.27
CA GLY A 119 36.54 19.37 1.75
C GLY A 119 36.85 18.23 0.78
N GLY A 120 35.87 17.42 0.41
CA GLY A 120 36.04 16.24 -0.43
C GLY A 120 35.19 16.26 -1.71
N ASP A 121 35.29 15.24 -2.45
CA ASP A 121 34.59 14.99 -3.70
C ASP A 121 33.10 15.33 -3.67
N LYS A 122 32.68 16.32 -4.49
CA LYS A 122 31.26 16.74 -4.62
C LYS A 122 30.32 15.58 -4.96
N HIS A 123 30.83 14.58 -5.66
CA HIS A 123 30.08 13.38 -6.02
C HIS A 123 29.74 12.53 -4.78
N GLN A 124 30.69 12.34 -3.88
CA GLN A 124 30.47 11.62 -2.62
C GLN A 124 29.45 12.36 -1.73
N GLY A 125 29.54 13.68 -1.67
CA GLY A 125 28.55 14.50 -0.93
C GLY A 125 27.13 14.32 -1.44
N LEU A 126 26.93 14.32 -2.77
CA LEU A 126 25.62 14.08 -3.39
C LEU A 126 25.09 12.67 -3.09
N LEU A 127 25.94 11.64 -3.13
CA LEU A 127 25.53 10.26 -2.78
C LEU A 127 25.04 10.15 -1.34
N ILE A 128 25.71 10.81 -0.40
CA ILE A 128 25.30 10.81 1.01
C ILE A 128 23.94 11.52 1.17
N ARG A 129 23.74 12.65 0.46
CA ARG A 129 22.44 13.34 0.45
C ARG A 129 21.31 12.46 -0.09
N TYR A 130 21.54 11.71 -1.15
CA TYR A 130 20.54 10.75 -1.64
C TYR A 130 20.23 9.63 -0.64
N LYS A 131 21.24 9.15 0.09
CA LYS A 131 21.05 8.16 1.16
C LYS A 131 20.21 8.74 2.31
N GLU A 132 20.50 9.98 2.72
CA GLU A 132 19.74 10.70 3.74
C GLU A 132 18.28 10.91 3.31
N LEU A 133 18.05 11.40 2.10
CA LEU A 133 16.70 11.59 1.54
C LEU A 133 15.89 10.29 1.55
N ARG A 134 16.47 9.18 1.05
CA ARG A 134 15.81 7.87 1.04
C ARG A 134 15.53 7.34 2.44
N PHE A 135 16.44 7.56 3.35
CA PHE A 135 16.28 7.18 4.75
C PHE A 135 15.09 7.92 5.37
N ILE A 136 15.06 9.26 5.28
CA ILE A 136 13.98 10.08 5.86
C ILE A 136 12.62 9.72 5.23
N ALA A 137 12.57 9.51 3.92
CA ALA A 137 11.35 9.12 3.24
C ALA A 137 10.79 7.78 3.76
N ARG A 138 11.65 6.77 3.98
CA ARG A 138 11.23 5.49 4.56
C ARG A 138 10.83 5.61 6.03
N PHE A 139 11.60 6.38 6.80
CA PHE A 139 11.28 6.62 8.20
C PHE A 139 9.90 7.28 8.35
N LEU A 140 9.60 8.24 7.48
CA LEU A 140 8.29 8.90 7.46
C LEU A 140 7.14 7.90 7.26
N VAL A 141 7.27 6.94 6.34
CA VAL A 141 6.23 5.91 6.15
C VAL A 141 6.09 4.99 7.34
N VAL A 142 7.21 4.58 7.93
CA VAL A 142 7.16 3.77 9.15
C VAL A 142 6.51 4.56 10.29
N ALA A 143 6.80 5.85 10.43
CA ALA A 143 6.18 6.73 11.43
C ALA A 143 4.66 6.88 11.18
N MET A 144 4.22 7.02 9.93
CA MET A 144 2.79 7.04 9.58
C MET A 144 2.11 5.72 9.92
N LEU A 145 2.70 4.58 9.55
CA LEU A 145 2.17 3.26 9.89
C LEU A 145 2.07 3.04 11.40
N MET A 146 2.96 3.65 12.18
CA MET A 146 2.94 3.63 13.65
C MET A 146 2.10 4.75 14.27
N ARG A 147 1.50 5.63 13.47
CA ARG A 147 0.71 6.78 13.92
C ARG A 147 1.45 7.70 14.90
N ARG A 148 2.73 7.94 14.64
CA ARG A 148 3.58 8.85 15.40
C ARG A 148 3.47 10.28 14.83
N ALA A 149 2.37 10.98 15.11
CA ALA A 149 2.02 12.26 14.49
C ALA A 149 3.15 13.31 14.66
N GLU A 150 3.70 13.47 15.85
CA GLU A 150 4.81 14.41 16.09
C GLU A 150 6.05 14.09 15.25
N ALA A 151 6.42 12.80 15.18
CA ALA A 151 7.55 12.37 14.35
C ALA A 151 7.26 12.60 12.86
N VAL A 152 6.03 12.37 12.42
CA VAL A 152 5.60 12.61 11.04
C VAL A 152 5.77 14.08 10.67
N ASP A 153 5.27 15.00 11.49
CA ASP A 153 5.37 16.45 11.25
C ASP A 153 6.83 16.91 11.16
N HIS A 154 7.66 16.47 12.10
CA HIS A 154 9.10 16.76 12.08
C HIS A 154 9.79 16.21 10.82
N LEU A 155 9.50 14.98 10.45
CA LEU A 155 10.12 14.32 9.30
C LEU A 155 9.67 14.94 7.96
N VAL A 156 8.41 15.38 7.85
CA VAL A 156 7.90 16.10 6.67
C VAL A 156 8.63 17.42 6.49
N GLY A 157 8.74 18.22 7.56
CA GLY A 157 9.48 19.46 7.55
C GLY A 157 10.94 19.26 7.15
N ARG A 158 11.61 18.27 7.76
CA ARG A 158 13.00 17.93 7.45
C ARG A 158 13.20 17.46 6.02
N LEU A 159 12.30 16.61 5.50
CA LEU A 159 12.41 16.11 4.14
C LEU A 159 12.28 17.25 3.11
N ARG A 160 11.34 18.18 3.32
CA ARG A 160 11.16 19.36 2.46
C ARG A 160 12.43 20.23 2.47
N SER A 161 12.93 20.57 3.65
CA SER A 161 14.17 21.36 3.78
C SER A 161 15.34 20.65 3.11
N LEU A 162 15.50 19.34 3.31
CA LEU A 162 16.59 18.57 2.76
C LEU A 162 16.56 18.52 1.22
N VAL A 163 15.38 18.41 0.63
CA VAL A 163 15.20 18.45 -0.84
C VAL A 163 15.65 19.81 -1.39
N GLU A 164 15.22 20.93 -0.77
CA GLU A 164 15.61 22.26 -1.22
C GLU A 164 17.10 22.55 -0.95
N GLU A 165 17.65 22.17 0.20
CA GLU A 165 19.09 22.25 0.50
C GLU A 165 19.91 21.51 -0.56
N THR A 166 19.49 20.29 -0.89
CA THR A 166 20.22 19.46 -1.85
C THR A 166 20.14 20.03 -3.26
N LYS A 167 18.96 20.53 -3.67
CA LYS A 167 18.77 21.18 -4.96
C LYS A 167 19.63 22.46 -5.08
N SER A 168 19.71 23.26 -4.02
CA SER A 168 20.56 24.46 -3.99
C SER A 168 22.06 24.12 -4.06
N ALA A 169 22.49 23.07 -3.36
CA ALA A 169 23.88 22.63 -3.37
C ALA A 169 24.31 21.96 -4.70
N TYR A 170 23.37 21.32 -5.41
CA TYR A 170 23.62 20.57 -6.64
C TYR A 170 22.65 20.96 -7.77
N PRO A 171 22.67 22.21 -8.28
CA PRO A 171 21.67 22.73 -9.21
C PRO A 171 21.63 22.02 -10.58
N LYS A 172 22.72 21.34 -10.96
CA LYS A 172 22.78 20.55 -12.21
C LYS A 172 22.09 19.19 -12.13
N THR A 173 21.65 18.79 -10.94
CA THR A 173 21.03 17.48 -10.72
C THR A 173 19.53 17.56 -10.94
N ASN A 174 18.96 16.54 -11.58
CA ASN A 174 17.51 16.48 -11.77
C ASN A 174 16.81 15.99 -10.49
N PHE A 175 16.09 16.89 -9.84
CA PHE A 175 15.28 16.61 -8.63
C PHE A 175 13.79 16.35 -8.92
N LYS A 176 13.42 16.11 -10.17
CA LYS A 176 12.01 15.86 -10.54
C LYS A 176 11.39 14.69 -9.77
N GLU A 177 12.17 13.63 -9.54
CA GLU A 177 11.75 12.45 -8.77
C GLU A 177 11.42 12.81 -7.32
N TRP A 178 12.24 13.63 -6.66
CA TRP A 178 12.00 14.04 -5.28
C TRP A 178 10.79 14.95 -5.13
N LYS A 179 10.49 15.76 -6.16
CA LYS A 179 9.24 16.52 -6.21
C LYS A 179 8.02 15.58 -6.28
N GLN A 180 8.11 14.51 -7.05
CA GLN A 180 7.07 13.47 -7.10
C GLN A 180 6.94 12.75 -5.75
N VAL A 181 8.05 12.39 -5.09
CA VAL A 181 8.05 11.79 -3.75
C VAL A 181 7.34 12.70 -2.75
N LEU A 182 7.61 14.01 -2.75
CA LEU A 182 6.92 14.95 -1.87
C LEU A 182 5.42 15.06 -2.17
N GLN A 183 5.02 14.98 -3.44
CA GLN A 183 3.61 14.94 -3.82
C GLN A 183 2.92 13.66 -3.34
N GLU A 184 3.54 12.50 -3.53
CA GLU A 184 3.03 11.22 -3.04
C GLU A 184 2.88 11.22 -1.51
N LEU A 185 3.89 11.70 -0.79
CA LEU A 185 3.82 11.88 0.66
C LEU A 185 2.67 12.76 1.09
N GLY A 186 2.45 13.87 0.39
CA GLY A 186 1.31 14.75 0.65
C GLY A 186 -0.03 14.01 0.53
N ARG A 187 -0.13 13.04 -0.36
CA ARG A 187 -1.32 12.19 -0.52
C ARG A 187 -1.51 11.22 0.65
N PHE A 188 -0.41 10.58 1.08
CA PHE A 188 -0.45 9.70 2.25
C PHE A 188 -0.85 10.47 3.52
N LEU A 189 -0.29 11.65 3.73
CA LEU A 189 -0.63 12.52 4.86
C LEU A 189 -2.09 12.95 4.83
N LYS A 190 -2.62 13.28 3.66
CA LYS A 190 -4.05 13.60 3.51
C LYS A 190 -4.94 12.38 3.77
N ALA A 191 -4.49 11.17 3.40
CA ALA A 191 -5.25 9.96 3.66
C ALA A 191 -5.33 9.62 5.15
N ASP A 192 -4.26 9.89 5.90
CA ASP A 192 -4.18 9.60 7.33
C ASP A 192 -4.85 10.69 8.20
N GLY A 193 -4.96 11.93 7.71
CA GLY A 193 -5.46 13.06 8.48
C GLY A 193 -6.19 14.13 7.64
N ALA A 194 -7.02 13.71 6.68
CA ALA A 194 -7.61 14.61 5.69
C ALA A 194 -8.47 15.73 6.28
N TYR A 195 -9.10 15.50 7.42
CA TYR A 195 -9.97 16.47 8.10
C TYR A 195 -9.68 16.44 9.60
N LYS A 196 -9.66 17.62 10.24
CA LYS A 196 -9.59 17.70 11.70
C LYS A 196 -10.78 16.95 12.30
N GLY A 197 -10.50 15.93 13.10
CA GLY A 197 -11.53 15.07 13.68
C GLY A 197 -11.95 13.88 12.84
N SER A 198 -11.35 13.66 11.65
CA SER A 198 -11.62 12.45 10.87
C SER A 198 -11.13 11.20 11.60
N ARG A 199 -11.85 10.10 11.37
CA ARG A 199 -11.51 8.82 11.98
C ARG A 199 -10.29 8.18 11.35
N SER A 200 -9.66 7.34 12.15
CA SER A 200 -8.64 6.44 11.67
C SER A 200 -9.18 5.52 10.57
N LEU A 201 -8.32 5.15 9.64
CA LEU A 201 -8.62 4.10 8.65
C LEU A 201 -8.79 2.73 9.32
N ARG A 202 -8.17 2.53 10.49
CA ARG A 202 -8.18 1.27 11.23
C ARG A 202 -9.56 0.95 11.80
N TYR A 203 -9.78 -0.32 12.10
CA TYR A 203 -11.02 -0.78 12.73
C TYR A 203 -11.04 -0.34 14.20
N ASP A 204 -12.12 0.32 14.60
CA ASP A 204 -12.36 0.75 15.96
C ASP A 204 -13.69 0.17 16.45
N ASN A 205 -13.67 -0.53 17.58
CA ASN A 205 -14.86 -1.15 18.16
C ASN A 205 -15.98 -0.16 18.50
N LEU A 206 -15.65 1.08 18.86
CA LEU A 206 -16.64 2.09 19.20
C LEU A 206 -17.44 2.55 17.97
N PHE A 207 -16.81 2.46 16.78
CA PHE A 207 -17.35 3.05 15.56
C PHE A 207 -17.72 2.03 14.48
N ASP A 208 -17.06 0.90 14.44
CA ASP A 208 -17.26 -0.11 13.39
C ASP A 208 -18.01 -1.35 13.91
N SER A 209 -18.42 -1.36 15.20
CA SER A 209 -19.26 -2.40 15.79
C SER A 209 -20.61 -1.79 16.18
N PHE A 210 -21.68 -2.49 15.85
CA PHE A 210 -23.06 -2.06 16.15
C PHE A 210 -23.70 -3.04 17.13
N PRO A 211 -23.68 -2.71 18.45
CA PRO A 211 -24.17 -3.61 19.50
C PRO A 211 -25.63 -4.03 19.32
N SER A 212 -26.45 -3.16 18.74
CA SER A 212 -27.88 -3.43 18.42
C SER A 212 -28.06 -4.65 17.49
N ASN A 213 -27.09 -4.94 16.63
CA ASN A 213 -27.15 -5.98 15.63
C ASN A 213 -26.45 -7.29 16.05
N LEU A 214 -25.76 -7.32 17.20
CA LEU A 214 -25.00 -8.50 17.64
C LEU A 214 -25.85 -9.77 17.73
N ALA A 215 -27.10 -9.66 18.20
CA ALA A 215 -28.02 -10.80 18.25
C ALA A 215 -28.37 -11.33 16.86
N SER A 216 -28.51 -10.44 15.87
CA SER A 216 -28.79 -10.81 14.49
C SER A 216 -27.59 -11.46 13.81
N ILE A 217 -26.37 -11.04 14.15
CA ILE A 217 -25.12 -11.64 13.69
C ILE A 217 -24.91 -13.01 14.36
N ALA A 218 -25.20 -13.12 15.67
CA ALA A 218 -25.00 -14.35 16.43
C ALA A 218 -25.76 -15.56 15.84
N ARG A 219 -26.88 -15.34 15.16
CA ARG A 219 -27.61 -16.42 14.46
C ARG A 219 -26.78 -17.14 13.39
N PHE A 220 -25.78 -16.45 12.80
CA PHE A 220 -24.89 -17.07 11.81
C PHE A 220 -23.86 -17.98 12.46
N HIS A 221 -23.59 -17.85 13.77
CA HIS A 221 -22.66 -18.70 14.51
C HIS A 221 -23.14 -20.14 14.64
N SER A 222 -24.42 -20.42 14.38
CA SER A 222 -24.94 -21.79 14.30
C SER A 222 -24.50 -22.54 13.03
N LYS A 223 -23.94 -21.81 12.08
CA LYS A 223 -23.38 -22.33 10.81
C LYS A 223 -21.86 -22.23 10.85
N ARG A 224 -21.21 -22.74 9.82
CA ARG A 224 -19.76 -22.53 9.62
C ARG A 224 -19.47 -21.03 9.54
N VAL A 225 -18.53 -20.55 10.34
CA VAL A 225 -18.08 -19.16 10.35
C VAL A 225 -16.66 -19.11 9.79
N LEU A 226 -16.45 -18.23 8.82
CA LEU A 226 -15.15 -17.99 8.22
C LEU A 226 -14.50 -16.74 8.84
N LYS A 227 -13.29 -16.89 9.37
CA LYS A 227 -12.53 -15.79 9.99
C LYS A 227 -11.41 -15.33 9.07
N LEU A 228 -11.25 -14.04 8.94
CA LEU A 228 -10.12 -13.47 8.19
C LEU A 228 -8.82 -13.73 8.95
N LYS A 229 -7.99 -14.61 8.42
CA LYS A 229 -6.71 -14.95 9.02
C LYS A 229 -5.53 -14.42 8.23
N GLU A 230 -5.64 -14.49 6.90
CA GLU A 230 -4.58 -14.14 5.97
C GLU A 230 -5.09 -13.17 4.91
N ALA A 231 -4.26 -12.21 4.50
CA ALA A 231 -4.55 -11.31 3.40
C ALA A 231 -3.33 -11.15 2.48
N VAL A 232 -3.56 -11.14 1.17
CA VAL A 232 -2.56 -10.80 0.16
C VAL A 232 -2.96 -9.49 -0.50
N LEU A 233 -2.11 -8.48 -0.39
CA LEU A 233 -2.34 -7.15 -0.95
C LEU A 233 -1.33 -6.90 -2.06
N THR A 234 -1.81 -6.71 -3.28
CA THR A 234 -0.94 -6.27 -4.38
C THR A 234 -0.78 -4.77 -4.35
N SER A 235 0.44 -4.30 -4.55
CA SER A 235 0.77 -2.89 -4.63
C SER A 235 1.27 -2.58 -6.03
N TYR A 236 0.49 -1.81 -6.79
CA TYR A 236 0.76 -1.48 -8.18
C TYR A 236 0.57 0.02 -8.44
N HIS A 237 1.52 0.63 -9.10
CA HIS A 237 1.47 2.04 -9.50
C HIS A 237 1.14 2.15 -10.98
N ARG A 238 -0.02 2.71 -11.33
CA ARG A 238 -0.49 2.87 -12.72
C ARG A 238 0.41 3.77 -13.57
N ASN A 239 1.18 4.66 -12.94
CA ASN A 239 1.98 5.72 -13.58
C ASN A 239 3.49 5.48 -13.50
N GLU A 240 3.97 4.28 -13.30
CA GLU A 240 5.40 4.00 -13.40
C GLU A 240 5.88 4.20 -14.85
N VAL A 241 6.59 5.29 -15.08
CA VAL A 241 7.18 5.59 -16.38
C VAL A 241 8.52 4.88 -16.51
N LEU A 242 8.66 4.11 -17.57
CA LEU A 242 9.92 3.49 -17.96
C LEU A 242 10.83 4.57 -18.55
N TYR A 243 11.93 4.89 -17.88
CA TYR A 243 12.93 5.80 -18.43
C TYR A 243 14.07 5.00 -19.08
N THR A 244 14.36 5.29 -20.33
CA THR A 244 15.58 4.82 -21.02
C THR A 244 16.68 5.85 -20.82
N LEU A 245 17.74 5.48 -20.10
CA LEU A 245 18.94 6.32 -19.96
C LEU A 245 20.02 5.92 -20.98
N PRO A 246 20.79 6.90 -21.50
CA PRO A 246 21.94 6.60 -22.35
C PRO A 246 23.02 5.80 -21.58
N ALA A 247 23.64 4.85 -22.24
CA ALA A 247 24.66 3.95 -21.65
C ALA A 247 25.84 4.70 -20.99
N SER A 248 26.15 5.93 -21.43
CA SER A 248 27.23 6.75 -20.88
C SER A 248 27.06 7.19 -19.44
N ILE A 249 25.80 7.23 -18.93
CA ILE A 249 25.50 7.62 -17.54
C ILE A 249 25.68 6.44 -16.58
N ILE A 250 25.72 5.23 -17.08
CA ILE A 250 25.66 3.99 -16.32
C ILE A 250 27.02 3.59 -15.78
N TYR A 251 28.06 3.80 -16.56
CA TYR A 251 29.43 3.42 -16.17
C TYR A 251 29.97 4.19 -14.96
N SER A 252 29.47 5.40 -14.70
CA SER A 252 29.86 6.20 -13.53
C SER A 252 29.11 5.85 -12.25
N SER A 253 28.09 4.99 -12.31
CA SER A 253 27.16 4.72 -11.18
C SER A 253 27.29 3.31 -10.59
N PHE A 254 28.31 2.54 -10.96
CA PHE A 254 28.44 1.11 -10.61
C PHE A 254 28.56 0.79 -9.11
N HIS A 255 28.66 1.78 -8.24
CA HIS A 255 28.68 1.59 -6.77
C HIS A 255 27.35 1.90 -6.06
N LEU A 256 26.30 2.20 -6.80
CA LEU A 256 24.97 2.36 -6.19
C LEU A 256 24.22 1.04 -6.24
N SER A 257 24.06 0.44 -5.06
CA SER A 257 23.21 -0.75 -4.80
C SER A 257 21.75 -0.49 -5.11
N SER A 258 21.40 -0.36 -6.37
CA SER A 258 20.04 -0.33 -6.87
C SER A 258 19.97 -1.29 -8.03
N THR A 259 19.01 -2.19 -8.02
CA THR A 259 18.85 -3.31 -8.93
C THR A 259 18.98 -2.89 -10.39
N ILE A 260 20.15 -3.14 -10.99
CA ILE A 260 20.36 -3.06 -12.42
C ILE A 260 20.03 -4.43 -12.98
N ILE A 261 18.90 -4.55 -13.66
CA ILE A 261 18.60 -5.74 -14.47
C ILE A 261 19.19 -5.48 -15.85
N CYS A 262 20.38 -6.05 -16.10
CA CYS A 262 20.99 -6.02 -17.42
C CYS A 262 20.31 -7.01 -18.36
N TYR A 263 19.69 -6.51 -19.41
CA TYR A 263 19.28 -7.32 -20.56
C TYR A 263 20.48 -7.56 -21.50
N LYS A 264 20.86 -8.82 -21.64
CA LYS A 264 22.08 -9.26 -22.34
C LYS A 264 22.08 -9.11 -23.86
N ASN A 265 21.02 -8.70 -24.52
CA ASN A 265 20.88 -8.89 -25.98
C ASN A 265 20.76 -7.63 -26.85
N LYS A 266 20.92 -6.41 -26.33
CA LYS A 266 21.08 -5.19 -27.16
C LYS A 266 21.98 -4.19 -26.44
N PRO A 267 23.26 -4.03 -26.90
CA PRO A 267 24.23 -3.16 -26.24
C PRO A 267 23.89 -1.66 -26.31
N ASP A 268 22.98 -1.23 -27.18
CA ASP A 268 22.68 0.19 -27.40
C ASP A 268 21.53 0.77 -26.59
N ARG A 269 20.79 -0.07 -25.85
CA ARG A 269 19.72 0.37 -24.96
C ARG A 269 19.76 -0.42 -23.66
N LEU A 270 20.56 0.04 -22.71
CA LEU A 270 20.43 -0.38 -21.35
C LEU A 270 19.15 0.24 -20.80
N LEU A 271 18.09 -0.54 -20.70
CA LEU A 271 16.89 -0.17 -19.96
C LEU A 271 17.29 -0.11 -18.49
N LEU A 272 17.70 1.05 -18.03
CA LEU A 272 17.73 1.32 -16.61
C LEU A 272 16.26 1.46 -16.22
N TYR A 273 15.74 0.50 -15.47
CA TYR A 273 14.76 0.81 -14.49
C TYR A 273 15.44 1.77 -13.51
N VAL A 274 15.50 3.05 -13.87
CA VAL A 274 15.68 4.08 -12.87
C VAL A 274 14.44 3.91 -12.02
N MET A 275 14.65 3.18 -10.94
CA MET A 275 13.68 3.09 -9.90
C MET A 275 13.26 4.52 -9.66
N GLN A 276 12.03 4.89 -10.06
CA GLN A 276 11.33 5.91 -9.31
C GLN A 276 11.76 5.65 -7.89
N VAL A 277 12.26 6.65 -7.21
CA VAL A 277 12.71 6.47 -5.84
C VAL A 277 11.60 5.67 -5.21
N LYS A 278 11.82 4.35 -5.01
CA LYS A 278 10.83 3.49 -4.35
C LYS A 278 10.75 4.04 -2.95
N PHE A 279 9.94 5.08 -2.85
CA PHE A 279 9.73 5.81 -1.66
C PHE A 279 9.24 4.85 -0.59
N THR A 280 8.32 4.02 -1.00
CA THR A 280 7.81 2.91 -0.22
C THR A 280 7.45 1.79 -1.18
N GLU A 281 7.39 0.58 -0.68
CA GLU A 281 6.83 -0.55 -1.43
C GLU A 281 5.30 -0.60 -1.29
N LEU A 282 4.67 0.55 -0.98
CA LEU A 282 3.24 0.75 -0.81
C LEU A 282 2.74 1.80 -1.79
N THR A 283 1.61 1.54 -2.43
CA THR A 283 0.79 2.57 -3.07
C THR A 283 -0.20 3.14 -2.06
N LEU A 284 -0.81 4.28 -2.37
CA LEU A 284 -1.80 4.90 -1.51
C LEU A 284 -2.98 3.95 -1.21
N ASP A 285 -3.48 3.26 -2.23
CA ASP A 285 -4.60 2.34 -2.09
C ASP A 285 -4.22 1.12 -1.24
N THR A 286 -3.00 0.59 -1.42
CA THR A 286 -2.51 -0.51 -0.59
C THR A 286 -2.28 -0.06 0.86
N PHE A 287 -1.79 1.16 1.07
CA PHE A 287 -1.65 1.75 2.40
C PHE A 287 -3.01 1.86 3.10
N ARG A 288 -4.04 2.37 2.41
CA ARG A 288 -5.41 2.46 2.93
C ARG A 288 -5.97 1.07 3.26
N MET A 289 -5.83 0.11 2.33
CA MET A 289 -6.34 -1.24 2.53
C MET A 289 -5.61 -1.96 3.67
N LEU A 290 -4.28 -1.80 3.78
CA LEU A 290 -3.47 -2.35 4.87
C LEU A 290 -3.98 -1.87 6.23
N GLN A 291 -4.18 -0.57 6.40
CA GLN A 291 -4.68 -0.01 7.65
C GLN A 291 -6.15 -0.40 7.90
N CYS A 292 -6.99 -0.44 6.87
CA CYS A 292 -8.38 -0.86 6.98
C CYS A 292 -8.54 -2.28 7.57
N LEU A 293 -7.55 -3.14 7.39
CA LEU A 293 -7.52 -4.52 7.89
C LEU A 293 -6.75 -4.64 9.24
N GLU A 294 -6.58 -3.55 9.96
CA GLU A 294 -5.95 -3.54 11.29
C GLU A 294 -6.89 -2.92 12.32
N TRP A 295 -6.80 -3.44 13.56
CA TRP A 295 -7.47 -2.84 14.69
C TRP A 295 -6.78 -1.53 15.08
N GLU A 296 -7.57 -0.53 15.49
CA GLU A 296 -7.01 0.64 16.14
C GLU A 296 -6.50 0.22 17.51
N PRO A 297 -5.21 0.46 17.80
CA PRO A 297 -4.67 0.09 19.11
C PRO A 297 -5.28 0.98 20.19
N THR A 298 -6.01 0.39 21.12
CA THR A 298 -6.54 1.08 22.30
C THR A 298 -5.41 1.45 23.24
N GLY A 299 -4.84 2.65 23.07
CA GLY A 299 -3.90 3.25 24.06
C GLY A 299 -2.52 2.59 24.18
N SER A 300 -2.36 1.32 23.89
CA SER A 300 -1.13 0.55 24.12
C SER A 300 -0.05 0.73 23.03
N TYR A 301 -0.36 1.34 21.90
CA TYR A 301 0.68 1.81 20.96
C TYR A 301 1.33 3.14 21.38
N GLN A 302 0.78 3.80 22.35
CA GLN A 302 1.57 4.70 23.15
C GLN A 302 2.48 3.86 24.05
N ILE A 303 3.41 3.14 23.46
CA ILE A 303 4.61 2.76 24.18
C ILE A 303 5.15 4.10 24.65
N ASN A 304 4.91 4.40 25.92
CA ASN A 304 5.51 5.54 26.53
C ASN A 304 6.97 5.47 26.14
N ALA A 305 7.47 6.47 25.43
CA ALA A 305 8.91 6.58 25.20
C ALA A 305 9.64 6.49 26.56
N LYS A 306 8.97 6.79 27.68
CA LYS A 306 9.38 6.55 29.05
C LYS A 306 9.49 5.07 29.43
N GLU A 307 8.61 4.16 28.97
CA GLU A 307 8.73 2.74 29.32
C GLU A 307 9.81 2.03 28.50
N LEU A 308 10.07 2.47 27.28
CA LEU A 308 11.28 2.06 26.54
C LEU A 308 12.56 2.63 27.18
N THR A 309 12.46 3.74 27.90
CA THR A 309 13.57 4.33 28.68
C THR A 309 13.65 3.76 30.10
N GLU A 310 12.58 3.27 30.71
CA GLU A 310 12.59 2.74 32.08
C GLU A 310 12.91 1.25 32.18
N ASN A 311 12.60 0.44 31.15
CA ASN A 311 12.92 -0.98 31.13
C ASN A 311 14.02 -1.38 30.14
N GLY A 312 14.35 -0.55 29.19
CA GLY A 312 15.59 -0.63 28.44
C GLY A 312 16.48 0.47 28.96
N THR A 313 17.45 0.14 29.78
CA THR A 313 18.48 1.05 30.28
C THR A 313 19.13 1.79 29.10
N VAL A 314 18.47 2.84 28.62
CA VAL A 314 19.17 3.96 28.08
C VAL A 314 19.72 4.65 29.33
N SER A 315 20.81 4.10 29.84
CA SER A 315 21.64 4.87 30.76
C SER A 315 21.94 6.18 30.06
N ASP A 316 21.46 7.25 30.64
CA ASP A 316 21.74 8.63 30.26
C ASP A 316 23.23 8.91 30.50
N GLN A 317 24.07 8.12 29.83
CA GLN A 317 25.45 8.44 29.61
C GLN A 317 25.52 9.10 28.25
N SER A 318 25.53 10.39 28.26
CA SER A 318 25.83 11.34 27.21
C SER A 318 27.14 11.03 26.49
N GLY A 319 27.20 9.88 25.85
CA GLY A 319 28.27 9.44 24.97
C GLY A 319 27.71 9.01 23.62
N PRO A 320 28.42 9.26 22.52
CA PRO A 320 27.96 8.92 21.15
C PRO A 320 27.86 7.42 20.84
N SER A 321 27.80 6.55 21.84
CA SER A 321 27.93 5.08 21.69
C SER A 321 26.84 4.25 22.37
N GLY A 322 25.61 4.80 22.61
CA GLY A 322 24.51 4.00 23.12
C GLY A 322 24.21 2.79 22.23
N LEU A 323 24.15 1.59 22.82
CA LEU A 323 23.67 0.39 22.18
C LEU A 323 22.21 0.60 21.74
N ILE A 324 21.90 0.27 20.50
CA ILE A 324 20.50 0.04 20.10
C ILE A 324 20.19 -1.38 20.52
N ASP A 325 19.71 -1.55 21.76
CA ASP A 325 19.28 -2.84 22.27
C ASP A 325 17.77 -2.95 22.04
N ILE A 326 17.37 -3.89 21.22
CA ILE A 326 15.97 -4.09 20.90
C ILE A 326 15.45 -5.16 21.84
N HIS A 327 14.98 -4.76 23.00
CA HIS A 327 14.13 -5.60 23.83
C HIS A 327 12.72 -5.65 23.20
N LEU A 328 12.53 -6.57 22.24
CA LEU A 328 11.25 -6.83 21.57
C LEU A 328 10.30 -7.68 22.45
N SER A 329 10.42 -7.61 23.76
CA SER A 329 9.61 -8.41 24.69
C SER A 329 8.21 -7.84 24.97
N ALA A 330 7.95 -6.59 24.62
CA ALA A 330 6.62 -6.03 24.74
C ALA A 330 5.69 -6.67 23.70
N GLU A 331 4.77 -7.50 24.14
CA GLU A 331 3.66 -7.93 23.32
C GLU A 331 2.75 -6.74 23.08
N ILE A 332 2.76 -6.22 21.86
CA ILE A 332 1.81 -5.22 21.41
C ILE A 332 0.54 -5.97 21.00
N SER A 333 -0.12 -6.58 21.98
CA SER A 333 -1.42 -7.21 21.80
C SER A 333 -2.32 -6.76 22.94
N ASP A 334 -3.44 -6.17 22.60
CA ASP A 334 -4.54 -6.02 23.55
C ASP A 334 -5.20 -7.40 23.67
N GLY A 335 -5.15 -8.02 24.84
CA GLY A 335 -5.74 -9.34 25.06
C GLY A 335 -7.25 -9.41 24.86
N ASN A 336 -7.92 -8.25 24.78
CA ASN A 336 -9.36 -8.12 24.53
C ASN A 336 -9.72 -8.02 23.04
N LEU A 337 -8.75 -7.79 22.17
CA LEU A 337 -8.97 -7.70 20.73
C LEU A 337 -8.50 -8.97 20.02
N PRO A 338 -9.22 -9.43 18.99
CA PRO A 338 -8.74 -10.50 18.14
C PRO A 338 -7.42 -10.08 17.46
N SER A 339 -6.54 -11.03 17.20
CA SER A 339 -5.30 -10.74 16.47
C SER A 339 -5.60 -10.16 15.09
N ASN A 340 -4.83 -9.17 14.67
CA ASN A 340 -4.88 -8.68 13.29
C ASN A 340 -4.61 -9.82 12.32
N PRO A 341 -5.30 -9.86 11.16
CA PRO A 341 -4.98 -10.82 10.11
C PRO A 341 -3.53 -10.62 9.63
N GLN A 342 -2.83 -11.71 9.35
CA GLN A 342 -1.52 -11.65 8.73
C GLN A 342 -1.69 -11.09 7.31
N LYS A 343 -0.77 -10.21 6.89
CA LYS A 343 -0.85 -9.55 5.57
C LYS A 343 0.47 -9.69 4.84
N ALA A 344 0.42 -10.18 3.61
CA ALA A 344 1.52 -10.17 2.69
C ALA A 344 1.30 -9.06 1.64
N ILE A 345 2.18 -8.05 1.64
CA ILE A 345 2.13 -6.96 0.69
C ILE A 345 3.15 -7.23 -0.40
N ILE A 346 2.67 -7.36 -1.63
CA ILE A 346 3.51 -7.71 -2.76
C ILE A 346 3.55 -6.53 -3.73
N TYR A 347 4.70 -5.89 -3.79
CA TYR A 347 4.93 -4.78 -4.70
C TYR A 347 5.28 -5.26 -6.10
N HIS A 348 4.50 -4.86 -7.11
CA HIS A 348 4.68 -5.25 -8.51
C HIS A 348 4.98 -6.75 -8.70
N PRO A 349 4.07 -7.64 -8.28
CA PRO A 349 4.30 -9.06 -8.44
C PRO A 349 4.36 -9.45 -9.93
N THR A 350 5.14 -10.49 -10.25
CA THR A 350 4.87 -11.29 -11.44
C THR A 350 3.69 -12.23 -11.15
N VAL A 351 2.98 -12.68 -12.17
CA VAL A 351 1.91 -13.68 -12.00
C VAL A 351 2.44 -14.91 -11.28
N SER A 352 3.57 -15.46 -11.70
CA SER A 352 4.19 -16.62 -11.05
C SER A 352 4.54 -16.37 -9.57
N HIS A 353 5.00 -15.16 -9.22
CA HIS A 353 5.27 -14.80 -7.83
C HIS A 353 3.98 -14.72 -7.01
N LEU A 354 2.93 -14.07 -7.55
CA LEU A 354 1.64 -13.99 -6.89
C LEU A 354 1.06 -15.39 -6.63
N LEU A 355 1.02 -16.25 -7.66
CA LEU A 355 0.48 -17.60 -7.54
C LEU A 355 1.27 -18.46 -6.55
N ALA A 356 2.59 -18.30 -6.51
CA ALA A 356 3.42 -19.03 -5.55
C ALA A 356 3.17 -18.58 -4.10
N VAL A 357 2.97 -17.27 -3.87
CA VAL A 357 2.60 -16.75 -2.54
C VAL A 357 1.22 -17.28 -2.13
N LEU A 358 0.23 -17.23 -3.05
CA LEU A 358 -1.10 -17.77 -2.79
C LEU A 358 -1.05 -19.27 -2.46
N ALA A 359 -0.28 -20.06 -3.20
CA ALA A 359 -0.13 -21.49 -2.94
C ALA A 359 0.43 -21.77 -1.55
N THR A 360 1.47 -21.04 -1.13
CA THR A 360 2.07 -21.20 0.20
C THR A 360 1.08 -20.82 1.32
N ILE A 361 0.35 -19.72 1.17
CA ILE A 361 -0.63 -19.30 2.18
C ILE A 361 -1.79 -20.29 2.27
N CYS A 362 -2.28 -20.77 1.12
CA CYS A 362 -3.36 -21.74 1.07
C CYS A 362 -2.99 -23.09 1.69
N GLU A 363 -1.70 -23.50 1.61
CA GLU A 363 -1.21 -24.73 2.22
C GLU A 363 -1.35 -24.71 3.76
N ASP A 364 -1.17 -23.53 4.38
CA ASP A 364 -1.28 -23.32 5.82
C ASP A 364 -2.68 -22.89 6.28
N LEU A 365 -3.62 -22.65 5.35
CA LEU A 365 -4.95 -22.13 5.66
C LEU A 365 -5.88 -23.22 6.19
N SER A 366 -6.40 -23.06 7.41
CA SER A 366 -7.38 -23.98 7.97
C SER A 366 -8.78 -23.78 7.36
N GLN A 367 -9.64 -24.80 7.46
CA GLN A 367 -10.98 -24.81 6.84
C GLN A 367 -11.92 -23.70 7.33
N ASP A 368 -11.72 -23.22 8.57
CA ASP A 368 -12.55 -22.16 9.17
C ASP A 368 -11.99 -20.76 8.90
N ASN A 369 -10.93 -20.66 8.12
CA ASN A 369 -10.31 -19.39 7.76
C ASN A 369 -10.60 -19.04 6.31
N ILE A 370 -10.66 -17.74 6.03
CA ILE A 370 -10.81 -17.18 4.70
C ILE A 370 -9.59 -16.35 4.35
N LEU A 371 -9.13 -16.47 3.11
CA LEU A 371 -8.05 -15.66 2.55
C LEU A 371 -8.64 -14.45 1.81
N LEU A 372 -8.24 -13.25 2.21
CA LEU A 372 -8.54 -12.04 1.44
C LEU A 372 -7.45 -11.79 0.41
N ILE A 373 -7.85 -11.58 -0.85
CA ILE A 373 -6.94 -11.19 -1.93
C ILE A 373 -7.39 -9.83 -2.47
N TYR A 374 -6.56 -8.81 -2.27
CA TYR A 374 -6.76 -7.49 -2.85
C TYR A 374 -5.85 -7.32 -4.08
N LEU A 375 -6.49 -7.19 -5.24
CA LEU A 375 -5.81 -6.98 -6.52
C LEU A 375 -6.12 -5.57 -7.02
N SER A 376 -5.12 -4.69 -6.95
CA SER A 376 -5.16 -3.39 -7.62
C SER A 376 -4.23 -3.44 -8.81
N ALA A 377 -4.78 -3.33 -10.03
CA ALA A 377 -4.02 -3.45 -11.26
C ALA A 377 -4.69 -2.70 -12.42
N SER A 378 -3.93 -2.42 -13.48
CA SER A 378 -4.50 -1.87 -14.72
C SER A 378 -5.20 -2.95 -15.52
N GLY A 379 -6.30 -2.59 -16.18
CA GLY A 379 -6.94 -3.41 -17.21
C GLY A 379 -6.27 -3.32 -18.59
N PHE A 380 -5.25 -2.45 -18.77
CA PHE A 380 -4.64 -2.18 -20.06
C PHE A 380 -3.25 -2.78 -20.17
N THR A 381 -2.90 -3.30 -21.34
CA THR A 381 -1.54 -3.73 -21.67
C THR A 381 -0.65 -2.52 -21.99
N GLU A 382 0.68 -2.69 -21.92
CA GLU A 382 1.66 -1.67 -22.30
C GLU A 382 1.43 -1.12 -23.72
N GLN A 383 1.02 -1.98 -24.65
CA GLN A 383 0.70 -1.59 -26.03
C GLN A 383 -0.52 -0.64 -26.11
N SER A 384 -1.56 -0.91 -25.31
CA SER A 384 -2.74 -0.05 -25.24
C SER A 384 -2.43 1.32 -24.66
N ILE A 385 -1.59 1.39 -23.63
CA ILE A 385 -1.14 2.64 -23.02
C ILE A 385 -0.33 3.48 -24.01
N ASN A 386 0.53 2.86 -24.81
CA ASN A 386 1.32 3.54 -25.82
C ASN A 386 0.43 4.08 -26.96
N CYS A 387 -0.55 3.30 -27.42
CA CYS A 387 -1.51 3.78 -28.43
C CYS A 387 -2.31 5.00 -27.96
N GLN A 388 -2.76 5.03 -26.71
CA GLN A 388 -3.46 6.19 -26.15
C GLN A 388 -2.58 7.43 -26.03
N LYS A 389 -1.29 7.28 -25.69
CA LYS A 389 -0.33 8.41 -25.64
C LYS A 389 -0.07 9.02 -27.03
N TYR A 390 -0.03 8.20 -28.07
CA TYR A 390 0.11 8.68 -29.44
C TYR A 390 -1.18 9.33 -29.99
N ALA A 391 -2.33 8.85 -29.60
CA ALA A 391 -3.62 9.43 -30.00
C ALA A 391 -3.88 10.81 -29.36
N SER A 392 -3.42 11.04 -28.13
CA SER A 392 -3.56 12.33 -27.44
C SER A 392 -2.53 13.39 -27.85
N SER A 393 -1.45 13.02 -28.54
CA SER A 393 -0.41 13.94 -29.01
C SER A 393 -0.55 14.35 -30.49
N SER A 394 -1.54 13.82 -31.23
CA SER A 394 -1.73 14.07 -32.65
C SER A 394 -2.81 15.12 -32.98
N SER A 395 -2.87 16.20 -32.20
CA SER A 395 -3.55 17.43 -32.61
C SER A 395 -2.51 18.41 -33.09
N SER A 396 -2.26 18.39 -34.38
CA SER A 396 -1.63 19.30 -35.33
C SER A 396 -0.31 18.84 -35.96
N TYR A 397 -0.34 18.89 -37.30
CA TYR A 397 0.74 18.72 -38.28
C TYR A 397 1.30 17.30 -38.50
N ALA A 398 0.79 16.61 -39.53
CA ALA A 398 1.56 16.27 -40.73
C ALA A 398 0.80 15.25 -41.61
N ARG A 399 0.32 15.80 -42.74
CA ARG A 399 -0.02 15.03 -43.92
C ARG A 399 1.29 14.60 -44.59
N VAL A 400 1.66 13.34 -44.44
CA VAL A 400 2.61 12.70 -45.36
C VAL A 400 2.01 11.38 -45.79
N THR A 401 1.72 11.34 -47.07
CA THR A 401 1.28 10.21 -47.88
C THR A 401 2.27 9.05 -47.74
N SER A 402 1.78 7.91 -47.22
CA SER A 402 2.39 6.61 -47.43
C SER A 402 1.42 5.76 -48.24
N MET A 403 1.76 5.54 -49.51
CA MET A 403 1.16 4.58 -50.41
C MET A 403 1.66 3.18 -50.05
N TYR A 404 0.99 2.46 -49.17
CA TYR A 404 0.90 1.00 -49.15
C TYR A 404 -0.40 0.63 -48.45
N PRO A 405 -1.21 -0.29 -49.03
CA PRO A 405 -2.41 -0.78 -48.37
C PRO A 405 -1.96 -1.65 -47.19
N VAL A 406 -2.01 -1.10 -46.01
CA VAL A 406 -1.95 -1.91 -44.79
C VAL A 406 -3.30 -2.56 -44.67
N ASP A 407 -3.35 -3.87 -44.82
CA ASP A 407 -4.49 -4.72 -44.48
C ASP A 407 -5.02 -4.26 -43.12
N LYS A 408 -6.30 -3.89 -43.09
CA LYS A 408 -7.01 -3.59 -41.86
C LYS A 408 -6.80 -4.76 -40.91
N PRO A 409 -6.15 -4.61 -39.77
CA PRO A 409 -6.14 -5.69 -38.81
C PRO A 409 -7.60 -5.97 -38.48
N ASN A 410 -8.04 -7.18 -38.73
CA ASN A 410 -9.30 -7.73 -38.27
C ASN A 410 -9.46 -7.29 -36.83
N SER A 411 -10.48 -6.50 -36.55
CA SER A 411 -10.88 -6.09 -35.20
C SER A 411 -11.45 -7.33 -34.48
N ASN A 412 -10.63 -8.34 -34.29
CA ASN A 412 -10.85 -9.33 -33.25
C ASN A 412 -10.73 -8.57 -31.94
N ILE A 413 -11.88 -8.27 -31.36
CA ILE A 413 -12.09 -7.82 -30.02
C ILE A 413 -11.15 -8.65 -29.14
N ARG A 414 -9.99 -8.09 -28.79
CA ARG A 414 -9.12 -8.70 -27.79
C ARG A 414 -9.93 -8.68 -26.50
N SER A 415 -10.32 -9.83 -26.04
CA SER A 415 -11.11 -9.99 -24.84
C SER A 415 -10.35 -9.36 -23.67
N ASP A 416 -10.91 -8.31 -23.09
CA ASP A 416 -10.41 -7.63 -21.88
C ASP A 416 -10.66 -8.53 -20.67
N ASN A 417 -10.09 -9.73 -20.68
CA ASN A 417 -10.37 -10.79 -19.71
C ASN A 417 -9.23 -11.05 -18.72
N HIS A 418 -8.32 -10.09 -18.54
CA HIS A 418 -7.16 -10.22 -17.66
C HIS A 418 -6.85 -8.93 -16.91
N LEU A 419 -6.05 -9.02 -15.85
CA LEU A 419 -5.41 -7.91 -15.19
C LEU A 419 -3.95 -7.85 -15.60
N TRP A 420 -3.47 -6.66 -15.96
CA TRP A 420 -2.07 -6.44 -16.25
C TRP A 420 -1.33 -5.99 -14.99
N LEU A 421 -0.39 -6.82 -14.50
CA LEU A 421 0.39 -6.54 -13.29
C LEU A 421 1.64 -5.69 -13.54
N GLY A 422 1.72 -5.03 -14.68
CA GLY A 422 2.78 -4.10 -15.04
C GLY A 422 3.97 -4.70 -15.76
N PRO A 423 4.90 -3.86 -16.23
CA PRO A 423 6.06 -4.30 -16.99
C PRO A 423 7.03 -5.04 -16.09
N ARG A 424 7.35 -6.27 -16.44
CA ARG A 424 8.42 -7.02 -15.79
C ARG A 424 9.24 -7.78 -16.81
N GLY A 425 10.53 -7.52 -16.78
CA GLY A 425 11.54 -8.38 -17.36
C GLY A 425 11.36 -8.68 -18.85
N SER A 426 12.19 -9.57 -19.38
CA SER A 426 12.29 -9.96 -20.80
C SER A 426 11.30 -11.02 -21.25
N GLY A 427 10.20 -11.26 -20.56
CA GLY A 427 9.41 -12.47 -20.78
C GLY A 427 7.90 -12.27 -20.94
N GLY A 428 7.45 -11.51 -21.93
CA GLY A 428 6.04 -11.48 -22.28
C GLY A 428 5.15 -10.65 -21.34
N PRO A 429 3.86 -10.53 -21.65
CA PRO A 429 2.91 -9.78 -20.86
C PRO A 429 2.69 -10.45 -19.50
N ASN A 430 2.74 -9.63 -18.44
CA ASN A 430 2.47 -10.07 -17.06
C ASN A 430 0.96 -9.99 -16.78
N ASN A 431 0.18 -10.82 -17.47
CA ASN A 431 -1.28 -10.85 -17.43
C ASN A 431 -1.76 -11.93 -16.46
N LEU A 432 -2.61 -11.55 -15.53
CA LEU A 432 -3.31 -12.45 -14.63
C LEU A 432 -4.71 -12.71 -15.17
N TYR A 433 -5.02 -13.95 -15.44
CA TYR A 433 -6.33 -14.39 -15.91
C TYR A 433 -7.18 -14.94 -14.75
N PRO A 434 -8.51 -14.90 -14.86
CA PRO A 434 -9.38 -15.53 -13.86
C PRO A 434 -9.06 -17.00 -13.60
N GLU A 435 -8.70 -17.73 -14.67
CA GLU A 435 -8.35 -19.14 -14.64
C GLU A 435 -7.14 -19.44 -13.75
N ASP A 436 -6.23 -18.46 -13.59
CA ASP A 436 -5.07 -18.57 -12.71
C ASP A 436 -5.47 -18.62 -11.22
N LEU A 437 -6.64 -18.04 -10.87
CA LEU A 437 -7.15 -17.99 -9.50
C LEU A 437 -8.15 -19.11 -9.19
N ILE A 438 -8.83 -19.67 -10.17
CA ILE A 438 -9.81 -20.76 -9.98
C ILE A 438 -9.25 -21.94 -9.16
N PRO A 439 -8.00 -22.40 -9.34
CA PRO A 439 -7.45 -23.49 -8.54
C PRO A 439 -7.43 -23.22 -7.03
N PHE A 440 -7.36 -21.95 -6.63
CA PHE A 440 -7.33 -21.54 -5.22
C PHE A 440 -8.72 -21.52 -4.57
N THR A 441 -9.81 -21.64 -5.34
CA THR A 441 -11.19 -21.78 -4.81
C THR A 441 -11.45 -23.15 -4.16
N ARG A 442 -10.43 -23.96 -3.95
CA ARG A 442 -10.42 -25.09 -3.03
C ARG A 442 -10.36 -24.64 -1.56
N TYR A 443 -10.12 -23.37 -1.33
CA TYR A 443 -10.10 -22.70 -0.04
C TYR A 443 -11.09 -21.53 -0.06
N PRO A 444 -11.66 -21.13 1.07
CA PRO A 444 -12.53 -19.97 1.13
C PRO A 444 -11.77 -18.70 0.73
N LEU A 445 -12.29 -17.97 -0.26
CA LEU A 445 -11.67 -16.75 -0.79
C LEU A 445 -12.60 -15.54 -0.67
N PHE A 446 -12.00 -14.40 -0.32
CA PHE A 446 -12.61 -13.09 -0.42
C PHE A 446 -11.76 -12.22 -1.35
N LEU A 447 -12.27 -11.96 -2.56
CA LEU A 447 -11.56 -11.22 -3.60
C LEU A 447 -12.07 -9.79 -3.67
N VAL A 448 -11.15 -8.82 -3.56
CA VAL A 448 -11.40 -7.41 -3.85
C VAL A 448 -10.57 -7.05 -5.07
N ILE A 449 -11.22 -6.78 -6.21
CA ILE A 449 -10.54 -6.50 -7.48
C ILE A 449 -10.84 -5.07 -7.91
N ASP A 450 -9.81 -4.26 -7.93
CA ASP A 450 -9.83 -2.86 -8.28
C ASP A 450 -9.10 -2.63 -9.62
N SER A 451 -9.86 -2.73 -10.71
CA SER A 451 -9.35 -2.61 -12.08
C SER A 451 -10.49 -2.33 -13.05
N GLU A 452 -10.19 -1.72 -14.18
CA GLU A 452 -11.12 -1.54 -15.30
C GLU A 452 -11.64 -2.88 -15.83
N ASN A 453 -10.85 -3.96 -15.72
CA ASN A 453 -11.21 -5.32 -16.17
C ASN A 453 -11.67 -6.23 -15.02
N SER A 454 -12.04 -5.69 -13.88
CA SER A 454 -12.52 -6.46 -12.72
C SER A 454 -13.65 -7.43 -13.06
N HIS A 455 -14.54 -7.03 -14.00
CA HIS A 455 -15.70 -7.80 -14.43
C HIS A 455 -15.36 -9.16 -15.07
N ALA A 456 -14.16 -9.30 -15.66
CA ALA A 456 -13.68 -10.57 -16.21
C ALA A 456 -13.64 -11.68 -15.16
N PHE A 457 -13.42 -11.30 -13.89
CA PHE A 457 -13.28 -12.24 -12.79
C PHE A 457 -14.63 -12.76 -12.23
N LYS A 458 -15.76 -12.31 -12.79
CA LYS A 458 -17.08 -12.85 -12.44
C LYS A 458 -17.20 -14.36 -12.69
N VAL A 459 -16.44 -14.88 -13.64
CA VAL A 459 -16.44 -16.31 -13.98
C VAL A 459 -15.98 -17.21 -12.82
N ILE A 460 -15.23 -16.68 -11.87
CA ILE A 460 -14.77 -17.41 -10.68
C ILE A 460 -15.98 -17.93 -9.89
N HIS A 461 -17.03 -17.12 -9.75
CA HIS A 461 -18.21 -17.45 -8.93
C HIS A 461 -18.96 -18.72 -9.40
N ASN A 462 -18.87 -19.08 -10.68
CA ASN A 462 -19.52 -20.28 -11.23
C ASN A 462 -18.52 -21.41 -11.52
N SER A 463 -17.28 -21.23 -11.11
CA SER A 463 -16.17 -22.14 -11.42
C SER A 463 -15.43 -22.62 -10.18
N GLU A 464 -16.03 -22.41 -8.98
CA GLU A 464 -15.43 -22.80 -7.71
C GLU A 464 -15.12 -24.31 -7.66
N LYS A 465 -14.01 -24.65 -7.01
CA LYS A 465 -13.47 -26.01 -6.91
C LYS A 465 -13.70 -26.67 -5.56
N GLY A 466 -14.70 -26.26 -4.82
CA GLY A 466 -15.10 -26.90 -3.55
C GLY A 466 -15.45 -25.93 -2.45
N GLU A 467 -14.79 -24.78 -2.38
CA GLU A 467 -15.11 -23.73 -1.39
C GLU A 467 -15.62 -22.47 -2.11
N PRO A 468 -16.52 -21.71 -1.49
CA PRO A 468 -17.11 -20.52 -2.11
C PRO A 468 -16.10 -19.36 -2.19
N ALA A 469 -16.23 -18.58 -3.25
CA ALA A 469 -15.51 -17.32 -3.41
C ALA A 469 -16.48 -16.14 -3.34
N ALA A 470 -16.22 -15.19 -2.43
CA ALA A 470 -16.90 -13.92 -2.37
C ALA A 470 -16.08 -12.87 -3.13
N LEU A 471 -16.72 -12.06 -3.97
CA LEU A 471 -16.07 -11.07 -4.81
C LEU A 471 -16.67 -9.69 -4.60
N LEU A 472 -15.81 -8.67 -4.45
CA LEU A 472 -16.14 -7.25 -4.59
C LEU A 472 -15.34 -6.69 -5.77
N LEU A 473 -16.04 -6.23 -6.79
CA LEU A 473 -15.46 -5.81 -8.07
C LEU A 473 -15.70 -4.31 -8.30
N SER A 474 -14.67 -3.59 -8.66
CA SER A 474 -14.75 -2.16 -9.00
C SER A 474 -15.59 -1.93 -10.27
N PRO A 475 -16.09 -0.70 -10.51
CA PRO A 475 -16.77 -0.37 -11.75
C PRO A 475 -15.89 -0.59 -12.99
N ARG A 476 -16.51 -0.93 -14.11
CA ARG A 476 -15.82 -1.09 -15.40
C ARG A 476 -15.28 0.23 -15.93
N ILE A 477 -16.02 1.32 -15.75
CA ILE A 477 -15.66 2.66 -16.21
C ILE A 477 -15.35 3.54 -15.01
N ALA A 478 -14.08 3.54 -14.59
CA ALA A 478 -13.62 4.39 -13.49
C ALA A 478 -13.39 5.85 -13.95
N SER A 479 -13.14 6.09 -15.24
CA SER A 479 -12.72 7.39 -15.77
C SER A 479 -13.86 8.39 -16.00
N ALA A 480 -15.12 8.00 -15.91
CA ALA A 480 -16.27 8.89 -16.04
C ALA A 480 -16.61 9.66 -14.74
N MET A 481 -15.88 9.41 -13.65
CA MET A 481 -16.12 10.08 -12.37
C MET A 481 -15.54 11.50 -12.38
N PRO A 482 -16.31 12.53 -12.03
CA PRO A 482 -15.79 13.86 -11.78
C PRO A 482 -14.70 13.80 -10.71
N GLY A 483 -13.54 14.38 -11.00
CA GLY A 483 -12.36 14.26 -10.12
C GLY A 483 -11.46 13.05 -10.40
N ALA A 484 -11.82 12.14 -11.33
CA ALA A 484 -10.95 11.07 -11.81
C ALA A 484 -9.69 11.61 -12.50
N GLU A 485 -9.72 12.85 -13.01
CA GLU A 485 -8.54 13.58 -13.51
C GLU A 485 -7.51 13.87 -12.40
N SER A 486 -7.93 13.84 -11.15
CA SER A 486 -7.04 13.82 -10.00
C SER A 486 -6.41 12.42 -9.85
N MET A 487 -5.65 11.99 -10.88
CA MET A 487 -4.85 10.74 -10.88
C MET A 487 -3.94 10.58 -9.65
N GLY A 488 -4.08 11.49 -8.69
CA GLY A 488 -3.30 11.59 -7.49
C GLY A 488 -3.90 10.98 -6.24
N ASN A 489 -5.20 10.73 -6.20
CA ASN A 489 -5.89 10.37 -4.94
C ASN A 489 -6.14 8.86 -4.78
N GLY A 490 -5.61 8.02 -5.66
CA GLY A 490 -5.85 6.58 -5.68
C GLY A 490 -7.17 6.21 -6.36
N SER A 491 -7.59 4.96 -6.19
CA SER A 491 -8.85 4.45 -6.72
C SER A 491 -10.04 4.93 -5.88
N GLN A 492 -11.08 5.42 -6.53
CA GLN A 492 -12.32 5.82 -5.86
C GLN A 492 -13.01 4.62 -5.19
N PHE A 493 -12.96 3.44 -5.83
CA PHE A 493 -13.54 2.22 -5.27
C PHE A 493 -12.85 1.83 -3.96
N THR A 494 -11.53 1.70 -3.96
CA THR A 494 -10.75 1.42 -2.74
C THR A 494 -10.94 2.52 -1.70
N TYR A 495 -11.09 3.79 -2.12
CA TYR A 495 -11.31 4.88 -1.20
C TYR A 495 -12.64 4.73 -0.46
N PHE A 496 -13.74 4.37 -1.14
CA PHE A 496 -15.01 4.07 -0.48
C PHE A 496 -14.92 2.89 0.47
N LEU A 497 -14.20 1.83 0.11
CA LEU A 497 -14.04 0.67 0.99
C LEU A 497 -13.23 0.98 2.26
N THR A 498 -12.34 1.95 2.22
CA THR A 498 -11.41 2.24 3.32
C THR A 498 -11.78 3.49 4.13
N ALA A 499 -12.25 4.55 3.48
CA ALA A 499 -12.59 5.84 4.07
C ALA A 499 -13.86 6.43 3.43
N PRO A 500 -15.05 5.83 3.68
CA PRO A 500 -16.26 6.13 2.92
C PRO A 500 -16.73 7.58 3.01
N MET A 501 -16.58 8.25 4.18
CA MET A 501 -16.95 9.66 4.34
C MET A 501 -16.09 10.58 3.49
N GLN A 502 -14.78 10.37 3.53
CA GLN A 502 -13.83 11.17 2.74
C GLN A 502 -14.01 10.92 1.25
N ALA A 503 -14.30 9.66 0.85
CA ALA A 503 -14.59 9.30 -0.53
C ALA A 503 -15.88 9.97 -1.04
N PHE A 504 -16.91 10.05 -0.20
CA PHE A 504 -18.14 10.78 -0.49
C PHE A 504 -17.88 12.27 -0.72
N CYS A 505 -17.16 12.92 0.21
CA CYS A 505 -16.79 14.34 0.09
C CYS A 505 -16.00 14.61 -1.19
N GLN A 506 -15.04 13.76 -1.51
CA GLN A 506 -14.26 13.90 -2.74
C GLN A 506 -15.12 13.75 -3.99
N LEU A 507 -16.02 12.77 -4.03
CA LEU A 507 -16.93 12.54 -5.15
C LEU A 507 -17.86 13.74 -5.37
N ALA A 508 -18.40 14.27 -4.27
CA ALA A 508 -19.28 15.45 -4.28
C ALA A 508 -18.51 16.77 -4.52
N GLY A 509 -17.22 16.74 -4.85
CA GLY A 509 -16.44 17.94 -5.17
C GLY A 509 -16.18 18.87 -3.98
N ILE A 510 -16.34 18.40 -2.76
CA ILE A 510 -16.08 19.18 -1.55
C ILE A 510 -14.57 19.29 -1.36
N THR A 511 -13.98 20.40 -1.75
CA THR A 511 -12.54 20.68 -1.68
C THR A 511 -12.16 21.66 -0.57
N SER A 512 -13.13 22.41 -0.05
CA SER A 512 -12.96 23.34 1.06
C SER A 512 -12.88 22.60 2.41
N GLU A 513 -12.24 23.21 3.40
CA GLU A 513 -12.32 22.71 4.77
C GLU A 513 -13.78 22.75 5.25
N ILE A 514 -14.31 21.59 5.55
CA ILE A 514 -15.62 21.46 6.19
C ILE A 514 -15.44 21.82 7.66
N ASP A 515 -16.41 22.55 8.22
CA ASP A 515 -16.46 22.78 9.66
C ASP A 515 -16.47 21.44 10.42
N SER A 516 -15.74 21.39 11.52
CA SER A 516 -15.54 20.18 12.32
C SER A 516 -16.86 19.56 12.81
N ASP A 517 -17.81 20.41 13.21
CA ASP A 517 -19.09 19.93 13.74
C ASP A 517 -19.99 19.38 12.61
N THR A 518 -19.97 20.04 11.46
CA THR A 518 -20.66 19.55 10.25
C THR A 518 -20.10 18.23 9.78
N TYR A 519 -18.75 18.08 9.78
CA TYR A 519 -18.10 16.82 9.42
C TYR A 519 -18.44 15.69 10.41
N ALA A 520 -18.37 15.97 11.72
CA ALA A 520 -18.71 14.99 12.76
C ALA A 520 -20.18 14.55 12.67
N ASN A 521 -21.10 15.48 12.38
CA ASN A 521 -22.51 15.16 12.17
C ASN A 521 -22.71 14.29 10.93
N ALA A 522 -22.05 14.59 9.83
CA ALA A 522 -22.08 13.77 8.62
C ALA A 522 -21.52 12.36 8.86
N GLU A 523 -20.42 12.25 9.62
CA GLU A 523 -19.86 10.96 10.02
C GLU A 523 -20.84 10.13 10.88
N ASN A 524 -21.52 10.75 11.83
CA ASN A 524 -22.53 10.08 12.65
C ASN A 524 -23.73 9.60 11.82
N LYS A 525 -24.16 10.38 10.80
CA LYS A 525 -25.19 9.94 9.85
C LYS A 525 -24.73 8.74 9.02
N LEU A 526 -23.50 8.75 8.55
CA LEU A 526 -22.92 7.60 7.85
C LEU A 526 -22.90 6.35 8.74
N LEU A 527 -22.49 6.47 10.01
CA LEU A 527 -22.50 5.32 10.92
C LEU A 527 -23.90 4.76 11.15
N SER A 528 -24.87 5.64 11.38
CA SER A 528 -26.26 5.22 11.51
C SER A 528 -26.76 4.51 10.25
N ALA A 529 -26.35 4.98 9.07
CA ALA A 529 -26.66 4.29 7.82
C ALA A 529 -26.02 2.88 7.75
N LEU A 530 -24.75 2.75 8.11
CA LEU A 530 -24.04 1.46 8.11
C LEU A 530 -24.64 0.48 9.13
N GLU A 531 -25.05 0.95 10.31
CA GLU A 531 -25.77 0.18 11.32
C GLU A 531 -27.10 -0.34 10.77
N GLN A 532 -27.86 0.53 10.10
CA GLN A 532 -29.12 0.15 9.46
C GLN A 532 -28.90 -0.89 8.35
N TYR A 533 -27.87 -0.70 7.50
CA TYR A 533 -27.54 -1.65 6.43
C TYR A 533 -27.16 -3.01 7.01
N GLU A 534 -26.39 -3.05 8.10
CA GLU A 534 -26.04 -4.29 8.79
C GLU A 534 -27.29 -5.00 9.30
N GLY A 535 -28.20 -4.27 9.96
CA GLY A 535 -29.47 -4.82 10.45
C GLY A 535 -30.32 -5.43 9.33
N ILE A 536 -30.50 -4.70 8.22
CA ILE A 536 -31.26 -5.18 7.04
C ILE A 536 -30.57 -6.41 6.44
N LEU A 537 -29.26 -6.36 6.23
CA LEU A 537 -28.51 -7.45 5.64
C LEU A 537 -28.60 -8.72 6.49
N CYS A 538 -28.40 -8.57 7.80
CA CYS A 538 -28.48 -9.68 8.74
C CYS A 538 -29.87 -10.29 8.88
N THR A 539 -30.95 -9.53 8.67
CA THR A 539 -32.33 -10.01 8.77
C THR A 539 -32.93 -10.47 7.44
N SER A 540 -32.24 -10.22 6.34
CA SER A 540 -32.71 -10.56 4.98
C SER A 540 -32.86 -12.07 4.78
N VAL A 541 -34.02 -12.50 4.29
CA VAL A 541 -34.34 -13.91 3.98
C VAL A 541 -33.53 -14.40 2.76
N GLY A 542 -33.27 -13.52 1.80
CA GLY A 542 -32.55 -13.85 0.56
C GLY A 542 -31.02 -13.80 0.64
N LEU A 543 -30.45 -13.71 1.83
CA LEU A 543 -29.01 -13.65 2.00
C LEU A 543 -28.35 -14.97 1.59
N ASN A 544 -27.45 -14.91 0.62
CA ASN A 544 -26.67 -16.08 0.21
C ASN A 544 -25.83 -16.62 1.38
N ASN A 545 -25.73 -17.94 1.48
CA ASN A 545 -25.02 -18.61 2.57
C ASN A 545 -23.53 -18.19 2.68
N VAL A 546 -22.89 -17.87 1.55
CA VAL A 546 -21.51 -17.36 1.53
C VAL A 546 -21.39 -16.11 2.40
N TRP A 547 -22.28 -15.13 2.22
CA TRP A 547 -22.28 -13.92 3.05
C TRP A 547 -22.59 -14.22 4.51
N GLY A 548 -23.50 -15.17 4.78
CA GLY A 548 -23.80 -15.59 6.14
C GLY A 548 -22.61 -16.18 6.88
N GLN A 549 -21.70 -16.87 6.18
CA GLN A 549 -20.47 -17.40 6.76
C GLN A 549 -19.41 -16.32 7.02
N ILE A 550 -19.43 -15.21 6.28
CA ILE A 550 -18.42 -14.14 6.29
C ILE A 550 -18.80 -13.01 7.26
N LEU A 551 -20.09 -12.68 7.36
CA LEU A 551 -20.59 -11.57 8.17
C LEU A 551 -20.18 -11.57 9.66
N PRO A 552 -19.95 -12.72 10.32
CA PRO A 552 -19.42 -12.71 11.67
C PRO A 552 -18.03 -12.12 11.81
N ASP A 553 -17.22 -12.13 10.73
CA ASP A 553 -15.89 -11.49 10.76
C ASP A 553 -16.03 -9.96 10.66
N PRO A 554 -15.47 -9.19 11.62
CA PRO A 554 -15.67 -7.74 11.69
C PRO A 554 -15.01 -6.97 10.54
N PHE A 555 -13.84 -7.41 10.06
CA PHE A 555 -13.15 -6.75 8.95
C PHE A 555 -13.88 -6.97 7.63
N LEU A 556 -14.32 -8.19 7.36
CA LEU A 556 -15.02 -8.52 6.12
C LEU A 556 -16.42 -7.89 6.10
N ARG A 557 -17.13 -7.92 7.23
CA ARG A 557 -18.42 -7.25 7.39
C ARG A 557 -18.31 -5.76 7.11
N ARG A 558 -17.30 -5.09 7.67
CA ARG A 558 -17.00 -3.67 7.41
C ARG A 558 -16.84 -3.37 5.93
N LEU A 559 -16.09 -4.21 5.20
CA LEU A 559 -15.90 -4.05 3.75
C LEU A 559 -17.23 -4.22 2.98
N ILE A 560 -18.07 -5.18 3.38
CA ILE A 560 -19.38 -5.41 2.76
C ILE A 560 -20.32 -4.21 2.97
N LEU A 561 -20.41 -3.68 4.18
CA LEU A 561 -21.26 -2.52 4.49
C LEU A 561 -20.81 -1.27 3.71
N ARG A 562 -19.52 -1.03 3.65
CA ARG A 562 -18.95 0.07 2.89
C ARG A 562 -19.09 -0.12 1.38
N PHE A 563 -19.10 -1.36 0.90
CA PHE A 563 -19.42 -1.68 -0.50
C PHE A 563 -20.89 -1.33 -0.82
N ILE A 564 -21.85 -1.66 0.06
CA ILE A 564 -23.25 -1.28 -0.12
C ILE A 564 -23.39 0.24 -0.22
N PHE A 565 -22.73 0.98 0.68
CA PHE A 565 -22.70 2.43 0.65
C PHE A 565 -22.08 2.97 -0.63
N CYS A 566 -20.90 2.47 -1.03
CA CYS A 566 -20.22 2.84 -2.26
C CYS A 566 -21.13 2.67 -3.49
N ARG A 567 -21.74 1.49 -3.62
CA ARG A 567 -22.62 1.18 -4.75
C ARG A 567 -23.82 2.11 -4.82
N ALA A 568 -24.42 2.43 -3.67
CA ALA A 568 -25.58 3.30 -3.61
C ALA A 568 -25.22 4.76 -3.88
N VAL A 569 -24.11 5.27 -3.34
CA VAL A 569 -23.63 6.63 -3.62
C VAL A 569 -23.36 6.82 -5.10
N ILE A 570 -22.63 5.87 -5.73
CA ILE A 570 -22.32 5.94 -7.15
C ILE A 570 -23.59 5.85 -8.00
N PHE A 571 -24.57 5.04 -7.61
CA PHE A 571 -25.87 4.91 -8.29
C PHE A 571 -26.63 6.23 -8.36
N TYR A 572 -26.67 6.99 -7.29
CA TYR A 572 -27.35 8.30 -7.27
C TYR A 572 -26.50 9.43 -7.87
N PHE A 573 -25.20 9.28 -7.87
CA PHE A 573 -24.30 10.27 -8.47
C PHE A 573 -24.27 10.17 -10.01
N HIS A 574 -24.28 8.96 -10.56
CA HIS A 574 -24.29 8.67 -12.00
C HIS A 574 -25.49 7.78 -12.35
N PRO A 575 -26.61 8.35 -12.71
CA PRO A 575 -27.75 7.58 -13.18
C PRO A 575 -27.48 7.05 -14.58
N ASP A 576 -26.85 5.90 -14.67
CA ASP A 576 -26.66 5.17 -15.93
C ASP A 576 -27.64 3.99 -16.00
N GLU A 577 -28.39 3.88 -17.11
CA GLU A 577 -29.34 2.80 -17.34
C GLU A 577 -28.67 1.44 -17.48
N ASN A 578 -27.41 1.39 -17.92
CA ASN A 578 -26.67 0.16 -18.19
C ASN A 578 -25.94 -0.41 -16.96
N GLY A 579 -25.80 0.37 -15.88
CA GLY A 579 -25.15 -0.06 -14.63
C GLY A 579 -23.66 -0.40 -14.75
N GLU A 580 -22.98 -0.04 -15.84
CA GLU A 580 -21.55 -0.32 -16.05
C GLU A 580 -20.64 0.49 -15.10
N HIS A 581 -21.16 1.60 -14.57
CA HIS A 581 -20.49 2.44 -13.58
C HIS A 581 -20.63 1.92 -12.14
N LEU A 582 -21.42 0.86 -11.94
CA LEU A 582 -21.66 0.36 -10.58
C LEU A 582 -20.68 -0.75 -10.21
N PRO A 583 -20.14 -0.70 -8.99
CA PRO A 583 -19.40 -1.84 -8.46
C PRO A 583 -20.33 -3.04 -8.30
N THR A 584 -19.80 -4.24 -8.51
CA THR A 584 -20.58 -5.48 -8.43
C THR A 584 -20.00 -6.41 -7.37
N CYS A 585 -20.85 -7.27 -6.78
CA CYS A 585 -20.41 -8.32 -5.86
C CYS A 585 -21.00 -9.67 -6.26
N LEU A 586 -20.31 -10.71 -5.90
CA LEU A 586 -20.75 -12.09 -6.10
C LEU A 586 -20.43 -12.93 -4.85
N PRO A 587 -21.40 -13.74 -4.40
CA PRO A 587 -22.81 -13.78 -4.84
C PRO A 587 -23.50 -12.41 -4.76
N SER A 588 -24.61 -12.23 -5.48
CA SER A 588 -25.38 -10.99 -5.37
C SER A 588 -25.90 -10.80 -3.94
N LEU A 589 -25.89 -9.54 -3.48
CA LEU A 589 -26.51 -9.18 -2.22
C LEU A 589 -28.05 -9.14 -2.37
N PRO A 590 -28.81 -9.28 -1.26
CA PRO A 590 -30.26 -9.23 -1.29
C PRO A 590 -30.79 -7.89 -1.84
N GLU A 591 -31.96 -7.93 -2.47
CA GLU A 591 -32.62 -6.73 -3.01
C GLU A 591 -32.95 -5.70 -1.92
N SER A 592 -33.13 -6.12 -0.67
CA SER A 592 -33.34 -5.24 0.49
C SER A 592 -32.22 -4.22 0.72
N VAL A 593 -31.00 -4.52 0.26
CA VAL A 593 -29.84 -3.62 0.28
C VAL A 593 -29.44 -3.10 -1.11
N SER A 594 -30.34 -3.20 -2.08
CA SER A 594 -30.21 -2.58 -3.40
C SER A 594 -30.24 -1.05 -3.28
N PRO A 595 -29.53 -0.31 -4.14
CA PRO A 595 -29.63 1.15 -4.20
C PRO A 595 -31.06 1.69 -4.32
N ASN A 596 -31.97 0.94 -4.98
CA ASN A 596 -33.37 1.33 -5.15
C ASN A 596 -34.22 1.18 -3.89
N SER A 597 -33.73 0.47 -2.87
CA SER A 597 -34.43 0.35 -1.59
C SER A 597 -34.46 1.69 -0.87
N GLU A 598 -35.63 2.09 -0.36
CA GLU A 598 -35.80 3.35 0.38
C GLU A 598 -34.89 3.38 1.63
N ALA A 599 -34.70 2.23 2.26
CA ALA A 599 -33.82 2.09 3.43
C ALA A 599 -32.33 2.38 3.10
N ILE A 600 -31.92 2.24 1.84
CA ILE A 600 -30.58 2.56 1.38
C ILE A 600 -30.51 4.00 0.85
N LYS A 601 -31.56 4.46 0.18
CA LYS A 601 -31.67 5.79 -0.43
C LYS A 601 -31.74 6.91 0.62
N ALA A 602 -32.63 6.78 1.60
CA ALA A 602 -32.89 7.85 2.55
C ALA A 602 -31.65 8.31 3.34
N PRO A 603 -30.79 7.43 3.88
CA PRO A 603 -29.54 7.85 4.54
C PRO A 603 -28.57 8.62 3.63
N ILE A 604 -28.49 8.27 2.34
CA ILE A 604 -27.62 8.96 1.40
C ILE A 604 -28.16 10.37 1.11
N LEU A 605 -29.48 10.49 0.94
CA LEU A 605 -30.13 11.79 0.77
C LEU A 605 -29.88 12.69 2.00
N MET A 606 -30.10 12.17 3.20
CA MET A 606 -29.84 12.91 4.45
C MET A 606 -28.37 13.33 4.59
N LEU A 607 -27.44 12.52 4.11
CA LEU A 607 -26.01 12.85 4.11
C LEU A 607 -25.71 13.97 3.09
N ALA A 608 -26.26 13.88 1.89
CA ALA A 608 -26.10 14.87 0.84
C ALA A 608 -26.71 16.23 1.25
N GLU A 609 -27.88 16.22 1.91
CA GLU A 609 -28.52 17.43 2.47
C GLU A 609 -27.67 18.05 3.58
N ASN A 610 -27.12 17.25 4.50
CA ASN A 610 -26.29 17.74 5.60
C ASN A 610 -25.03 18.46 5.09
N LEU A 611 -24.46 17.99 3.98
CA LEU A 611 -23.27 18.56 3.35
C LEU A 611 -23.59 19.59 2.25
N VAL A 612 -24.89 19.90 2.04
CA VAL A 612 -25.35 20.87 1.02
C VAL A 612 -24.89 20.51 -0.38
N VAL A 613 -24.93 19.23 -0.72
CA VAL A 613 -24.51 18.71 -2.06
C VAL A 613 -25.60 17.88 -2.73
N SER A 614 -26.84 18.01 -2.31
CA SER A 614 -27.97 17.23 -2.85
C SER A 614 -28.15 17.42 -4.36
N ASP A 615 -27.79 18.58 -4.89
CA ASP A 615 -27.89 18.90 -6.34
C ASP A 615 -26.91 18.08 -7.19
N GLN A 616 -25.90 17.48 -6.59
CA GLN A 616 -24.95 16.59 -7.27
C GLN A 616 -25.51 15.19 -7.48
N PHE A 617 -26.64 14.86 -6.81
CA PHE A 617 -27.21 13.52 -6.79
C PHE A 617 -28.59 13.48 -7.43
N HIS A 618 -28.86 12.44 -8.20
CA HIS A 618 -30.10 12.26 -8.94
C HIS A 618 -31.08 11.36 -8.18
N PHE A 619 -31.69 11.88 -7.14
CA PHE A 619 -32.76 11.18 -6.39
C PHE A 619 -34.08 11.23 -7.19
N ARG A 620 -34.27 10.29 -8.14
CA ARG A 620 -35.55 10.20 -8.87
C ARG A 620 -36.69 9.97 -7.87
N HIS A 621 -37.67 10.85 -7.88
CA HIS A 621 -38.94 10.59 -7.23
C HIS A 621 -39.59 9.42 -7.96
N SER A 622 -39.95 8.35 -7.23
CA SER A 622 -40.84 7.31 -7.73
C SER A 622 -42.21 7.97 -8.00
N ILE A 623 -42.43 8.43 -9.24
CA ILE A 623 -43.76 8.80 -9.66
C ILE A 623 -44.55 7.48 -9.69
N HIS A 624 -45.30 7.20 -8.64
CA HIS A 624 -46.35 6.23 -8.69
C HIS A 624 -47.33 6.67 -9.79
N ASN A 625 -47.16 6.13 -10.98
CA ASN A 625 -48.20 6.17 -12.01
C ASN A 625 -49.38 5.35 -11.52
N ASN A 626 -50.23 5.96 -10.70
CA ASN A 626 -51.61 5.58 -10.59
C ASN A 626 -52.28 5.83 -11.96
N LYS A 627 -52.14 4.90 -12.90
CA LYS A 627 -53.08 4.79 -14.01
C LYS A 627 -54.25 3.95 -13.49
N LYS A 628 -55.34 4.69 -13.27
CA LYS A 628 -56.70 4.12 -13.18
C LYS A 628 -57.03 3.33 -14.46
#